data_83f448c8d13775fcc05bc69814650138
#
_entry.id   83f448c8d13775fcc05bc69814650138
#
_cell.length_a   1.000
_cell.length_b   1.000
_cell.length_c   1.000
_cell.angle_alpha   90.00
_cell.angle_beta   90.00
_cell.angle_gamma   90.00
#
_symmetry.space_group_name_H-M   'P 1'
#
loop_
_entity.id
_entity.type
_entity.pdbx_description
1 polymer ?
#
loop_
_entity_poly.entity_id
_entity_poly.type
_entity_poly.pdbx_seq_one_letter_code
_entity_poly.pdbx_strand_id
1 'polypeptide(L)'
;MDRRSFVFTGAAALAGCWLPVRGGPPAPATPRRPVPTPAQFAWQRDELAMFCHFGVNTFTDREWGDGTENPAIFNPAALDARQWARAARAAGFRAMILTAKHHDGFCLWPTATTAHSVASSPWRGGHGDVVREFVDACRAEGLRAGLYLSPWDRNNPAYGNSPRYNDLYCDQLTELLTRYGSIAEVWFDGANGEGPNGRKQVYDWPRFWSTVRRFQPDAVIFSDAGPDVRWCGNERGAAGDPNWSTVNPAVVTYPGESGPQVIPSLQHGDPAGSVWRPAEADVSIRPGWFYHPAENEHVRTVESLLDLYFSSVGRNAKLLLNVPPTREGLLYHSDVERLAAFRARRDAVFAHDLAAGADSGWTRTSARTAELSLELAAPATATVARIEEPVAHGQAVARYTLYGSDGADWSVLTRGTTIGYAKLDRFPSTRVRKIRLVIEEAAAPPAPVVMRLYAGA
;
A
#
# COMPACT_ATOMS: atom_id res chain seq x y z
N MET A 1 26.68 -81.47 2.87
CA MET A 1 27.99 -81.12 2.34
C MET A 1 28.13 -79.60 2.58
N ASP A 2 28.96 -79.05 3.35
CA ASP A 2 30.06 -79.30 4.29
C ASP A 2 30.17 -77.97 5.08
N ARG A 3 30.12 -78.02 6.35
CA ARG A 3 31.01 -77.84 7.44
C ARG A 3 32.24 -76.92 7.23
N ARG A 4 32.36 -75.89 8.07
CA ARG A 4 33.42 -75.59 9.02
C ARG A 4 33.26 -74.21 9.60
N SER A 5 32.98 -74.01 10.87
CA SER A 5 33.73 -74.14 12.13
C SER A 5 34.82 -73.07 12.34
N PHE A 6 34.70 -72.37 13.50
CA PHE A 6 35.68 -71.75 14.41
C PHE A 6 36.22 -70.37 14.05
N VAL A 7 36.35 -69.37 14.99
CA VAL A 7 36.94 -69.43 16.33
C VAL A 7 36.43 -68.23 17.17
N PHE A 8 36.15 -68.47 18.44
CA PHE A 8 35.93 -67.44 19.46
C PHE A 8 37.28 -66.80 19.86
N THR A 9 37.31 -65.44 19.93
CA THR A 9 38.26 -64.68 20.75
C THR A 9 37.48 -63.59 21.49
N GLY A 10 37.51 -63.71 22.83
CA GLY A 10 36.89 -62.75 23.72
C GLY A 10 37.65 -61.44 23.75
N ALA A 11 36.95 -60.34 23.74
CA ALA A 11 37.45 -59.03 24.11
C ALA A 11 36.54 -58.45 25.19
N ALA A 12 37.12 -58.09 26.31
CA ALA A 12 36.46 -57.53 27.48
C ALA A 12 35.82 -56.21 27.17
N ALA A 13 34.50 -56.13 27.40
CA ALA A 13 33.76 -54.89 27.30
C ALA A 13 33.97 -54.03 28.54
N LEU A 14 34.64 -52.89 28.39
CA LEU A 14 34.65 -51.82 29.36
C LEU A 14 33.28 -51.12 29.23
N ALA A 15 32.42 -51.34 30.21
CA ALA A 15 31.12 -50.58 30.33
C ALA A 15 31.43 -49.15 30.77
N GLY A 16 31.54 -48.23 29.80
CA GLY A 16 31.50 -46.79 30.04
C GLY A 16 30.07 -46.37 30.41
N CYS A 17 29.82 -45.96 31.64
CA CYS A 17 28.58 -45.33 32.06
C CYS A 17 28.42 -43.96 31.34
N TRP A 18 27.62 -43.93 30.28
CA TRP A 18 27.13 -42.70 29.71
C TRP A 18 26.01 -42.19 30.59
N LEU A 19 26.27 -41.14 31.39
CA LEU A 19 25.23 -40.38 32.06
C LEU A 19 24.53 -39.56 30.96
N PRO A 20 23.18 -39.62 30.86
CA PRO A 20 22.46 -38.74 29.94
C PRO A 20 22.65 -37.29 30.38
N VAL A 21 23.29 -36.47 29.55
CA VAL A 21 23.29 -35.03 29.70
C VAL A 21 21.83 -34.61 29.61
N ARG A 22 21.22 -34.26 30.73
CA ARG A 22 19.90 -33.62 30.75
C ARG A 22 20.02 -32.29 29.99
N GLY A 23 19.67 -32.28 28.71
CA GLY A 23 19.44 -31.06 27.98
C GLY A 23 18.40 -30.23 28.75
N GLY A 24 18.75 -29.03 29.18
CA GLY A 24 17.80 -28.08 29.73
C GLY A 24 16.64 -27.88 28.72
N PRO A 25 15.49 -27.42 29.18
CA PRO A 25 14.39 -27.11 28.27
C PRO A 25 14.88 -26.17 27.15
N PRO A 26 14.51 -26.42 25.89
CA PRO A 26 14.90 -25.53 24.80
C PRO A 26 14.53 -24.10 25.17
N ALA A 27 15.45 -23.16 24.97
CA ALA A 27 15.18 -21.75 25.19
C ALA A 27 13.91 -21.41 24.42
N PRO A 28 12.98 -20.62 25.01
CA PRO A 28 11.74 -20.23 24.35
C PRO A 28 12.12 -19.63 22.99
N ALA A 29 11.55 -20.17 21.90
CA ALA A 29 11.78 -19.67 20.56
C ALA A 29 11.42 -18.19 20.56
N THR A 30 12.34 -17.32 20.18
CA THR A 30 12.08 -15.89 20.04
C THR A 30 10.85 -15.74 19.11
N PRO A 31 9.79 -15.04 19.52
CA PRO A 31 8.60 -14.87 18.69
C PRO A 31 9.03 -14.37 17.30
N ARG A 32 8.66 -15.11 16.27
CA ARG A 32 9.00 -14.75 14.89
C ARG A 32 8.22 -13.50 14.55
N ARG A 33 8.91 -12.42 14.13
CA ARG A 33 8.24 -11.19 13.71
C ARG A 33 7.31 -11.47 12.52
N PRO A 34 6.16 -10.76 12.43
CA PRO A 34 5.33 -10.81 11.24
C PRO A 34 6.12 -10.42 9.98
N VAL A 35 5.84 -11.11 8.89
CA VAL A 35 6.41 -10.85 7.57
C VAL A 35 5.29 -10.67 6.55
N PRO A 36 5.51 -9.95 5.44
CA PRO A 36 4.51 -9.82 4.39
C PRO A 36 4.21 -11.16 3.73
N THR A 37 2.95 -11.36 3.33
CA THR A 37 2.62 -12.35 2.31
C THR A 37 3.24 -11.97 0.96
N PRO A 38 3.37 -12.90 -0.01
CA PRO A 38 3.83 -12.55 -1.35
C PRO A 38 3.01 -11.42 -2.01
N ALA A 39 1.68 -11.41 -1.82
CA ALA A 39 0.79 -10.37 -2.33
C ALA A 39 1.05 -9.01 -1.68
N GLN A 40 1.16 -8.95 -0.36
CA GLN A 40 1.51 -7.72 0.38
C GLN A 40 2.90 -7.20 -0.01
N PHE A 41 3.88 -8.09 -0.17
CA PHE A 41 5.23 -7.69 -0.58
C PHE A 41 5.25 -7.11 -2.00
N ALA A 42 4.55 -7.74 -2.96
CA ALA A 42 4.42 -7.21 -4.31
C ALA A 42 3.67 -5.86 -4.32
N TRP A 43 2.62 -5.73 -3.50
CA TRP A 43 1.84 -4.50 -3.34
C TRP A 43 2.69 -3.33 -2.78
N GLN A 44 3.52 -3.58 -1.76
CA GLN A 44 4.44 -2.55 -1.23
C GLN A 44 5.44 -2.09 -2.30
N ARG A 45 5.98 -3.01 -3.08
CA ARG A 45 6.98 -2.71 -4.13
C ARG A 45 6.43 -1.94 -5.33
N ASP A 46 5.11 -1.84 -5.47
CA ASP A 46 4.53 -0.94 -6.48
C ASP A 46 4.80 0.53 -6.19
N GLU A 47 4.94 0.91 -4.93
CA GLU A 47 5.13 2.27 -4.44
C GLU A 47 3.97 3.22 -4.77
N LEU A 48 3.48 3.19 -6.01
CA LEU A 48 2.47 4.12 -6.55
C LEU A 48 1.28 3.37 -7.14
N ALA A 49 0.06 3.75 -6.71
CA ALA A 49 -1.18 3.42 -7.36
C ALA A 49 -1.99 4.69 -7.68
N MET A 50 -2.77 4.65 -8.75
CA MET A 50 -3.68 5.74 -9.12
C MET A 50 -5.10 5.37 -8.71
N PHE A 51 -5.75 6.25 -7.96
CA PHE A 51 -7.18 6.15 -7.69
C PHE A 51 -7.97 6.92 -8.77
N CYS A 52 -9.11 6.41 -9.18
CA CYS A 52 -10.01 7.06 -10.14
C CYS A 52 -11.40 7.16 -9.51
N HIS A 53 -11.73 8.32 -8.95
CA HIS A 53 -13.09 8.64 -8.52
C HIS A 53 -13.90 9.10 -9.73
N PHE A 54 -14.84 8.26 -10.15
CA PHE A 54 -15.71 8.53 -11.30
C PHE A 54 -17.10 7.97 -11.02
N GLY A 55 -18.15 8.66 -11.43
CA GLY A 55 -19.53 8.25 -11.16
C GLY A 55 -20.52 9.39 -11.42
N VAL A 56 -21.74 9.25 -10.91
CA VAL A 56 -22.76 10.31 -11.05
C VAL A 56 -22.34 11.63 -10.39
N ASN A 57 -21.49 11.58 -9.36
CA ASN A 57 -20.96 12.76 -8.67
C ASN A 57 -20.14 13.66 -9.60
N THR A 58 -19.41 13.06 -10.56
CA THR A 58 -18.74 13.82 -11.62
C THR A 58 -19.71 14.68 -12.44
N PHE A 59 -20.94 14.21 -12.64
CA PHE A 59 -21.95 14.89 -13.45
C PHE A 59 -22.78 15.90 -12.64
N THR A 60 -22.95 15.66 -11.33
CA THR A 60 -23.66 16.57 -10.42
C THR A 60 -22.77 17.67 -9.83
N ASP A 61 -21.46 17.61 -10.05
CA ASP A 61 -20.49 18.52 -9.44
C ASP A 61 -20.50 18.47 -7.90
N ARG A 62 -20.59 17.26 -7.34
CA ARG A 62 -20.66 17.02 -5.90
C ARG A 62 -19.62 15.98 -5.49
N GLU A 63 -19.03 16.17 -4.30
CA GLU A 63 -18.17 15.16 -3.67
C GLU A 63 -18.98 13.95 -3.20
N TRP A 64 -20.13 14.18 -2.63
CA TRP A 64 -21.04 13.14 -2.15
C TRP A 64 -22.45 13.37 -2.72
N GLY A 65 -22.90 12.42 -3.51
CA GLY A 65 -24.28 12.34 -3.94
C GLY A 65 -25.19 12.00 -2.76
N ASP A 66 -26.47 12.28 -2.91
CA ASP A 66 -27.47 11.98 -1.88
C ASP A 66 -28.21 10.65 -2.12
N GLY A 67 -27.89 9.95 -3.21
CA GLY A 67 -28.51 8.68 -3.59
C GLY A 67 -29.81 8.84 -4.39
N THR A 68 -30.21 10.08 -4.73
CA THR A 68 -31.41 10.36 -5.53
C THR A 68 -31.08 10.75 -6.97
N GLU A 69 -29.81 10.69 -7.34
CA GLU A 69 -29.33 11.07 -8.66
C GLU A 69 -30.01 10.23 -9.75
N ASN A 70 -30.54 10.91 -10.76
CA ASN A 70 -31.12 10.21 -11.89
C ASN A 70 -30.01 9.55 -12.73
N PRO A 71 -30.02 8.22 -12.91
CA PRO A 71 -29.04 7.53 -13.76
C PRO A 71 -28.89 8.13 -15.17
N ALA A 72 -29.93 8.79 -15.69
CA ALA A 72 -29.89 9.40 -17.01
C ALA A 72 -28.87 10.53 -17.15
N ILE A 73 -28.38 11.13 -16.07
CA ILE A 73 -27.33 12.16 -16.13
C ILE A 73 -25.95 11.56 -16.44
N PHE A 74 -25.73 10.27 -16.15
CA PHE A 74 -24.48 9.60 -16.45
C PHE A 74 -24.37 9.31 -17.95
N ASN A 75 -23.64 10.16 -18.66
CA ASN A 75 -23.48 10.03 -20.11
C ASN A 75 -22.12 10.59 -20.60
N PRO A 76 -21.00 9.96 -20.26
CA PRO A 76 -19.69 10.39 -20.71
C PRO A 76 -19.54 10.24 -22.22
N ALA A 77 -19.35 11.37 -22.92
CA ALA A 77 -19.35 11.40 -24.39
C ALA A 77 -18.13 10.72 -25.03
N ALA A 78 -17.00 10.66 -24.31
CA ALA A 78 -15.72 10.23 -24.87
C ALA A 78 -14.92 9.33 -23.89
N LEU A 79 -15.63 8.53 -23.06
CA LEU A 79 -14.96 7.66 -22.10
C LEU A 79 -13.88 6.79 -22.76
N ASP A 80 -12.64 6.95 -22.33
CA ASP A 80 -11.49 6.16 -22.73
C ASP A 80 -10.66 5.77 -21.50
N ALA A 81 -11.00 4.66 -20.88
CA ALA A 81 -10.24 4.10 -19.76
C ALA A 81 -8.79 3.73 -20.16
N ARG A 82 -8.50 3.53 -21.46
CA ARG A 82 -7.11 3.33 -21.91
C ARG A 82 -6.30 4.62 -21.84
N GLN A 83 -6.92 5.80 -22.03
CA GLN A 83 -6.23 7.08 -21.80
C GLN A 83 -5.83 7.20 -20.32
N TRP A 84 -6.70 6.79 -19.38
CA TRP A 84 -6.37 6.78 -17.95
C TRP A 84 -5.18 5.84 -17.66
N ALA A 85 -5.26 4.61 -18.17
CA ALA A 85 -4.22 3.60 -17.95
C ALA A 85 -2.88 3.99 -18.59
N ARG A 86 -2.88 4.57 -19.81
CA ARG A 86 -1.67 5.08 -20.44
C ARG A 86 -1.03 6.22 -19.65
N ALA A 87 -1.83 7.17 -19.15
CA ALA A 87 -1.35 8.27 -18.32
C ALA A 87 -0.74 7.74 -17.01
N ALA A 88 -1.42 6.81 -16.34
CA ALA A 88 -0.91 6.17 -15.14
C ALA A 88 0.41 5.43 -15.39
N ARG A 89 0.47 4.61 -16.44
CA ARG A 89 1.68 3.87 -16.83
C ARG A 89 2.85 4.81 -17.15
N ALA A 90 2.60 5.86 -17.93
CA ALA A 90 3.61 6.86 -18.30
C ALA A 90 4.14 7.60 -17.06
N ALA A 91 3.29 7.89 -16.07
CA ALA A 91 3.69 8.50 -14.80
C ALA A 91 4.39 7.54 -13.83
N GLY A 92 4.46 6.23 -14.17
CA GLY A 92 5.17 5.21 -13.39
C GLY A 92 4.35 4.54 -12.30
N PHE A 93 3.03 4.68 -12.33
CA PHE A 93 2.13 3.87 -11.51
C PHE A 93 2.19 2.40 -11.91
N ARG A 94 1.89 1.51 -10.98
CA ARG A 94 1.88 0.05 -11.17
C ARG A 94 0.51 -0.57 -11.01
N ALA A 95 -0.40 0.16 -10.35
CA ALA A 95 -1.77 -0.25 -10.13
C ALA A 95 -2.71 0.94 -10.32
N MET A 96 -3.97 0.64 -10.59
CA MET A 96 -5.06 1.62 -10.59
C MET A 96 -6.24 1.03 -9.83
N ILE A 97 -7.00 1.88 -9.13
CA ILE A 97 -8.20 1.52 -8.39
C ILE A 97 -9.35 2.39 -8.88
N LEU A 98 -10.49 1.78 -9.21
CA LEU A 98 -11.71 2.47 -9.65
C LEU A 98 -12.77 2.42 -8.56
N THR A 99 -13.43 3.54 -8.28
CA THR A 99 -14.67 3.56 -7.51
C THR A 99 -15.80 2.92 -8.31
N ALA A 100 -15.92 1.59 -8.27
CA ALA A 100 -16.99 0.88 -8.99
C ALA A 100 -18.38 1.27 -8.49
N LYS A 101 -18.52 1.60 -7.22
CA LYS A 101 -19.69 2.22 -6.60
C LYS A 101 -19.23 3.13 -5.47
N HIS A 102 -19.64 4.41 -5.45
CA HIS A 102 -19.39 5.33 -4.35
C HIS A 102 -20.62 5.41 -3.42
N HIS A 103 -20.64 6.32 -2.44
CA HIS A 103 -21.67 6.44 -1.40
C HIS A 103 -23.07 6.76 -1.93
N ASP A 104 -23.19 7.36 -3.13
CA ASP A 104 -24.44 7.58 -3.84
C ASP A 104 -25.15 6.28 -4.25
N GLY A 105 -24.43 5.15 -4.26
CA GLY A 105 -24.97 3.83 -4.63
C GLY A 105 -24.99 3.55 -6.13
N PHE A 106 -24.53 4.49 -6.99
CA PHE A 106 -24.53 4.29 -8.42
C PHE A 106 -23.43 3.30 -8.85
N CYS A 107 -23.86 2.22 -9.52
CA CYS A 107 -22.95 1.15 -9.95
C CYS A 107 -22.43 1.41 -11.37
N LEU A 108 -21.11 1.44 -11.54
CA LEU A 108 -20.45 1.63 -12.84
C LEU A 108 -20.43 0.38 -13.72
N TRP A 109 -21.12 -0.68 -13.34
CA TRP A 109 -21.28 -1.93 -14.10
C TRP A 109 -22.77 -2.31 -14.17
N PRO A 110 -23.19 -3.10 -15.15
CA PRO A 110 -24.57 -3.58 -15.27
C PRO A 110 -24.87 -4.65 -14.22
N THR A 111 -25.06 -4.22 -12.97
CA THR A 111 -25.40 -5.07 -11.84
C THR A 111 -26.82 -5.57 -11.91
N ALA A 112 -27.06 -6.78 -11.41
CA ALA A 112 -28.41 -7.33 -11.24
C ALA A 112 -29.06 -6.88 -9.90
N THR A 113 -28.32 -6.22 -9.02
CA THR A 113 -28.76 -5.94 -7.64
C THR A 113 -29.54 -4.65 -7.48
N THR A 114 -29.41 -3.71 -8.40
CA THR A 114 -30.10 -2.40 -8.39
C THR A 114 -30.27 -1.84 -9.79
N ALA A 115 -31.31 -1.04 -9.99
CA ALA A 115 -31.48 -0.22 -11.21
C ALA A 115 -30.64 1.06 -11.17
N HIS A 116 -30.06 1.45 -10.02
CA HIS A 116 -29.19 2.62 -9.89
C HIS A 116 -27.78 2.31 -10.42
N SER A 117 -27.67 2.23 -11.75
CA SER A 117 -26.46 1.78 -12.43
C SER A 117 -26.36 2.29 -13.86
N VAL A 118 -25.22 2.07 -14.49
CA VAL A 118 -24.98 2.39 -15.91
C VAL A 118 -26.00 1.76 -16.86
N ALA A 119 -26.63 0.64 -16.50
CA ALA A 119 -27.67 -0.01 -17.28
C ALA A 119 -28.95 0.83 -17.41
N SER A 120 -29.20 1.76 -16.50
CA SER A 120 -30.31 2.69 -16.52
C SER A 120 -29.92 4.07 -17.09
N SER A 121 -28.67 4.24 -17.52
CA SER A 121 -28.20 5.48 -18.15
C SER A 121 -28.36 5.42 -19.68
N PRO A 122 -28.40 6.57 -20.38
CA PRO A 122 -28.43 6.62 -21.84
C PRO A 122 -27.03 6.26 -22.43
N TRP A 123 -26.01 6.25 -21.61
CA TRP A 123 -24.65 5.96 -22.06
C TRP A 123 -24.57 4.60 -22.74
N ARG A 124 -24.08 4.60 -24.00
CA ARG A 124 -24.04 3.41 -24.87
C ARG A 124 -25.36 2.64 -24.96
N GLY A 125 -26.50 3.36 -24.89
CA GLY A 125 -27.82 2.77 -24.93
C GLY A 125 -28.15 1.84 -23.78
N GLY A 126 -27.55 2.06 -22.59
CA GLY A 126 -27.72 1.20 -21.41
C GLY A 126 -26.86 -0.08 -21.41
N HIS A 127 -25.96 -0.24 -22.39
CA HIS A 127 -25.08 -1.41 -22.52
C HIS A 127 -23.63 -1.11 -22.10
N GLY A 128 -23.38 0.05 -21.49
CA GLY A 128 -22.05 0.42 -21.02
C GLY A 128 -21.62 -0.35 -19.77
N ASP A 129 -20.32 -0.57 -19.63
CA ASP A 129 -19.68 -1.20 -18.47
C ASP A 129 -18.31 -0.56 -18.24
N VAL A 130 -18.28 0.45 -17.35
CA VAL A 130 -17.04 1.19 -17.05
C VAL A 130 -16.01 0.29 -16.36
N VAL A 131 -16.48 -0.62 -15.50
CA VAL A 131 -15.58 -1.55 -14.80
C VAL A 131 -14.88 -2.47 -15.80
N ARG A 132 -15.58 -2.96 -16.82
CA ARG A 132 -15.01 -3.75 -17.90
C ARG A 132 -13.94 -2.99 -18.64
N GLU A 133 -14.28 -1.77 -19.10
CA GLU A 133 -13.34 -0.93 -19.85
C GLU A 133 -12.11 -0.58 -19.03
N PHE A 134 -12.29 -0.29 -17.73
CA PHE A 134 -11.19 0.01 -16.81
C PHE A 134 -10.26 -1.20 -16.62
N VAL A 135 -10.81 -2.38 -16.29
CA VAL A 135 -9.98 -3.57 -16.04
C VAL A 135 -9.26 -4.02 -17.32
N ASP A 136 -9.93 -3.96 -18.48
CA ASP A 136 -9.32 -4.32 -19.75
C ASP A 136 -8.22 -3.30 -20.15
N ALA A 137 -8.42 -2.01 -19.86
CA ALA A 137 -7.40 -0.97 -20.05
C ALA A 137 -6.18 -1.20 -19.14
N CYS A 138 -6.37 -1.48 -17.86
CA CYS A 138 -5.28 -1.81 -16.95
C CYS A 138 -4.46 -3.00 -17.46
N ARG A 139 -5.14 -4.08 -17.87
CA ARG A 139 -4.50 -5.28 -18.41
C ARG A 139 -3.70 -4.98 -19.68
N ALA A 140 -4.27 -4.20 -20.60
CA ALA A 140 -3.63 -3.84 -21.86
C ALA A 140 -2.36 -3.01 -21.65
N GLU A 141 -2.30 -2.18 -20.62
CA GLU A 141 -1.15 -1.34 -20.27
C GLU A 141 -0.22 -1.99 -19.22
N GLY A 142 -0.48 -3.24 -18.81
CA GLY A 142 0.34 -3.97 -17.85
C GLY A 142 0.26 -3.39 -16.43
N LEU A 143 -0.88 -2.80 -16.07
CA LEU A 143 -1.21 -2.31 -14.74
C LEU A 143 -2.05 -3.32 -13.97
N ARG A 144 -1.91 -3.36 -12.66
CA ARG A 144 -2.80 -4.13 -11.78
C ARG A 144 -4.07 -3.36 -11.53
N ALA A 145 -5.23 -4.01 -11.71
CA ALA A 145 -6.53 -3.41 -11.47
C ALA A 145 -7.01 -3.69 -10.04
N GLY A 146 -7.47 -2.66 -9.35
CA GLY A 146 -8.18 -2.73 -8.09
C GLY A 146 -9.58 -2.12 -8.22
N LEU A 147 -10.48 -2.50 -7.32
CA LEU A 147 -11.84 -2.01 -7.27
C LEU A 147 -12.21 -1.56 -5.85
N TYR A 148 -12.78 -0.37 -5.79
CA TYR A 148 -13.42 0.15 -4.58
C TYR A 148 -14.93 -0.09 -4.68
N LEU A 149 -15.51 -0.66 -3.65
CA LEU A 149 -16.96 -0.80 -3.51
C LEU A 149 -17.40 -0.17 -2.20
N SER A 150 -18.07 0.99 -2.25
CA SER A 150 -18.57 1.63 -1.03
C SER A 150 -19.54 0.71 -0.27
N PRO A 151 -19.32 0.48 1.01
CA PRO A 151 -20.31 -0.21 1.84
C PRO A 151 -21.48 0.70 2.21
N TRP A 152 -21.25 2.01 2.28
CA TRP A 152 -22.31 2.99 2.46
C TRP A 152 -23.06 3.18 1.14
N ASP A 153 -24.39 3.08 1.18
CA ASP A 153 -25.26 3.14 0.02
C ASP A 153 -26.48 4.01 0.33
N ARG A 154 -26.47 5.23 -0.20
CA ARG A 154 -27.52 6.24 0.06
C ARG A 154 -28.74 6.07 -0.84
N ASN A 155 -28.67 5.18 -1.84
CA ASN A 155 -29.78 4.88 -2.74
C ASN A 155 -30.56 3.64 -2.33
N ASN A 156 -29.88 2.57 -1.90
CA ASN A 156 -30.51 1.27 -1.78
C ASN A 156 -31.49 1.19 -0.58
N PRO A 157 -32.78 0.87 -0.80
CA PRO A 157 -33.76 0.79 0.27
C PRO A 157 -33.50 -0.35 1.29
N ALA A 158 -32.67 -1.32 0.96
CA ALA A 158 -32.24 -2.36 1.89
C ALA A 158 -31.18 -1.88 2.90
N TYR A 159 -30.50 -0.76 2.63
CA TYR A 159 -29.49 -0.22 3.55
C TYR A 159 -30.14 0.12 4.89
N GLY A 160 -29.46 -0.23 6.00
CA GLY A 160 -30.03 -0.14 7.35
C GLY A 160 -30.92 -1.33 7.75
N ASN A 161 -31.19 -2.27 6.81
CA ASN A 161 -31.64 -3.63 7.13
C ASN A 161 -30.43 -4.56 6.97
N SER A 162 -29.68 -4.74 8.06
CA SER A 162 -28.34 -5.29 8.01
C SER A 162 -28.23 -6.68 7.37
N PRO A 163 -29.08 -7.68 7.68
CA PRO A 163 -28.99 -8.97 7.00
C PRO A 163 -29.17 -8.84 5.48
N ARG A 164 -30.23 -8.17 5.06
CA ARG A 164 -30.60 -8.04 3.65
C ARG A 164 -29.56 -7.24 2.83
N TYR A 165 -29.07 -6.13 3.41
CA TYR A 165 -28.07 -5.33 2.71
C TYR A 165 -26.71 -6.04 2.67
N ASN A 166 -26.32 -6.75 3.72
CA ASN A 166 -25.08 -7.55 3.70
C ASN A 166 -25.13 -8.65 2.62
N ASP A 167 -26.31 -9.27 2.40
CA ASP A 167 -26.50 -10.22 1.28
C ASP A 167 -26.29 -9.52 -0.05
N LEU A 168 -26.98 -8.41 -0.30
CA LEU A 168 -26.89 -7.62 -1.52
C LEU A 168 -25.45 -7.14 -1.77
N TYR A 169 -24.75 -6.67 -0.75
CA TYR A 169 -23.36 -6.23 -0.87
C TYR A 169 -22.41 -7.38 -1.24
N CYS A 170 -22.62 -8.57 -0.69
CA CYS A 170 -21.90 -9.79 -1.09
C CYS A 170 -22.22 -10.19 -2.53
N ASP A 171 -23.46 -9.99 -3.00
CA ASP A 171 -23.82 -10.24 -4.40
C ASP A 171 -23.09 -9.26 -5.32
N GLN A 172 -23.02 -7.97 -5.01
CA GLN A 172 -22.23 -6.97 -5.73
C GLN A 172 -20.73 -7.33 -5.75
N LEU A 173 -20.15 -7.71 -4.62
CA LEU A 173 -18.78 -8.21 -4.55
C LEU A 173 -18.58 -9.43 -5.45
N THR A 174 -19.53 -10.38 -5.42
CA THR A 174 -19.44 -11.60 -6.25
C THR A 174 -19.45 -11.24 -7.73
N GLU A 175 -20.32 -10.33 -8.17
CA GLU A 175 -20.33 -9.87 -9.56
C GLU A 175 -18.98 -9.28 -9.96
N LEU A 176 -18.42 -8.36 -9.15
CA LEU A 176 -17.16 -7.68 -9.43
C LEU A 176 -15.96 -8.64 -9.42
N LEU A 177 -15.96 -9.62 -8.54
CA LEU A 177 -14.82 -10.53 -8.36
C LEU A 177 -14.84 -11.75 -9.27
N THR A 178 -15.97 -12.01 -9.98
CA THR A 178 -16.09 -13.16 -10.88
C THR A 178 -16.19 -12.81 -12.36
N ARG A 179 -16.63 -11.57 -12.70
CA ARG A 179 -16.91 -11.21 -14.09
C ARG A 179 -15.73 -10.54 -14.81
N TYR A 180 -14.75 -9.99 -14.09
CA TYR A 180 -13.72 -9.09 -14.65
C TYR A 180 -12.31 -9.69 -14.67
N GLY A 181 -12.14 -10.96 -14.30
CA GLY A 181 -10.84 -11.62 -14.24
C GLY A 181 -10.08 -11.26 -12.97
N SER A 182 -8.75 -11.19 -13.04
CA SER A 182 -7.91 -10.94 -11.86
C SER A 182 -8.05 -9.52 -11.35
N ILE A 183 -8.35 -9.36 -10.07
CA ILE A 183 -8.39 -8.11 -9.31
C ILE A 183 -7.26 -8.17 -8.27
N ALA A 184 -6.38 -7.17 -8.30
CA ALA A 184 -5.19 -7.16 -7.44
C ALA A 184 -5.43 -6.54 -6.06
N GLU A 185 -6.43 -5.64 -5.96
CA GLU A 185 -6.76 -4.96 -4.71
C GLU A 185 -8.27 -4.73 -4.62
N VAL A 186 -8.86 -5.02 -3.46
CA VAL A 186 -10.24 -4.67 -3.14
C VAL A 186 -10.24 -3.68 -2.00
N TRP A 187 -10.76 -2.50 -2.28
CA TRP A 187 -10.72 -1.35 -1.39
C TRP A 187 -12.06 -1.14 -0.69
N PHE A 188 -12.06 -1.25 0.63
CA PHE A 188 -13.23 -1.05 1.50
C PHE A 188 -13.10 0.25 2.27
N ASP A 189 -14.07 1.13 2.08
CA ASP A 189 -14.21 2.35 2.85
C ASP A 189 -14.81 2.07 4.24
N GLY A 190 -14.39 2.85 5.24
CA GLY A 190 -14.96 2.79 6.59
C GLY A 190 -16.22 3.61 6.79
N ALA A 191 -16.71 4.32 5.75
CA ALA A 191 -17.86 5.20 5.85
C ALA A 191 -19.14 4.46 6.25
N ASN A 192 -19.88 5.03 7.20
CA ASN A 192 -21.14 4.47 7.71
C ASN A 192 -22.09 5.60 8.11
N GLY A 193 -22.70 6.24 7.11
CA GLY A 193 -23.76 7.20 7.30
C GLY A 193 -25.15 6.58 7.27
N GLU A 194 -26.18 7.41 7.28
CA GLU A 194 -27.56 6.98 7.14
C GLU A 194 -27.90 6.66 5.68
N GLY A 195 -28.75 5.66 5.46
CA GLY A 195 -29.33 5.34 4.17
C GLY A 195 -30.65 6.08 3.92
N PRO A 196 -31.37 5.77 2.82
CA PRO A 196 -32.60 6.45 2.45
C PRO A 196 -33.74 6.28 3.48
N ASN A 197 -33.62 5.32 4.38
CA ASN A 197 -34.58 5.06 5.48
C ASN A 197 -34.16 5.71 6.81
N GLY A 198 -33.12 6.56 6.83
CA GLY A 198 -32.59 7.21 8.03
C GLY A 198 -31.86 6.27 9.00
N ARG A 199 -31.46 5.08 8.57
CA ARG A 199 -30.78 4.10 9.41
C ARG A 199 -29.35 3.88 8.94
N LYS A 200 -28.47 3.62 9.92
CA LYS A 200 -27.11 3.13 9.67
C LYS A 200 -27.11 1.61 9.48
N GLN A 201 -26.14 1.13 8.71
CA GLN A 201 -25.92 -0.29 8.46
C GLN A 201 -25.01 -0.90 9.53
N VAL A 202 -25.25 -2.16 9.88
CA VAL A 202 -24.27 -2.99 10.59
C VAL A 202 -23.61 -3.91 9.56
N TYR A 203 -22.36 -3.60 9.23
CA TYR A 203 -21.62 -4.34 8.22
C TYR A 203 -21.11 -5.68 8.73
N ASP A 204 -21.19 -6.72 7.89
CA ASP A 204 -20.60 -8.03 8.16
C ASP A 204 -19.21 -8.10 7.47
N TRP A 205 -18.25 -7.38 8.05
CA TRP A 205 -16.88 -7.30 7.51
C TRP A 205 -16.23 -8.67 7.33
N PRO A 206 -16.31 -9.62 8.27
CA PRO A 206 -15.74 -10.95 8.07
C PRO A 206 -16.30 -11.64 6.83
N ARG A 207 -17.60 -11.52 6.57
CA ARG A 207 -18.24 -12.09 5.37
C ARG A 207 -17.80 -11.38 4.10
N PHE A 208 -17.66 -10.07 4.11
CA PHE A 208 -17.16 -9.31 2.96
C PHE A 208 -15.74 -9.73 2.60
N TRP A 209 -14.84 -9.79 3.57
CA TRP A 209 -13.46 -10.24 3.36
C TRP A 209 -13.37 -11.71 2.92
N SER A 210 -14.18 -12.59 3.50
CA SER A 210 -14.21 -14.00 3.08
C SER A 210 -14.74 -14.17 1.66
N THR A 211 -15.65 -13.30 1.19
CA THR A 211 -16.12 -13.27 -0.19
C THR A 211 -14.96 -12.92 -1.15
N VAL A 212 -14.14 -11.91 -0.79
CA VAL A 212 -12.94 -11.59 -1.57
C VAL A 212 -11.98 -12.77 -1.61
N ARG A 213 -11.65 -13.36 -0.46
CA ARG A 213 -10.73 -14.53 -0.40
C ARG A 213 -11.20 -15.70 -1.22
N ARG A 214 -12.51 -15.93 -1.27
CA ARG A 214 -13.10 -17.02 -2.05
C ARG A 214 -12.88 -16.87 -3.55
N PHE A 215 -13.05 -15.65 -4.10
CA PHE A 215 -13.03 -15.43 -5.54
C PHE A 215 -11.72 -14.85 -6.06
N GLN A 216 -10.98 -14.14 -5.21
CA GLN A 216 -9.69 -13.51 -5.52
C GLN A 216 -8.71 -13.74 -4.36
N PRO A 217 -8.21 -14.97 -4.18
CA PRO A 217 -7.38 -15.33 -3.00
C PRO A 217 -6.07 -14.52 -2.92
N ASP A 218 -5.54 -14.08 -4.06
CA ASP A 218 -4.30 -13.31 -4.16
C ASP A 218 -4.51 -11.79 -4.11
N ALA A 219 -5.76 -11.31 -4.08
CA ALA A 219 -6.04 -9.89 -3.96
C ALA A 219 -5.65 -9.38 -2.57
N VAL A 220 -5.05 -8.19 -2.55
CA VAL A 220 -4.85 -7.44 -1.31
C VAL A 220 -6.17 -6.78 -0.90
N ILE A 221 -6.54 -6.89 0.36
CA ILE A 221 -7.73 -6.24 0.92
C ILE A 221 -7.29 -5.03 1.73
N PHE A 222 -7.73 -3.86 1.29
CA PHE A 222 -7.58 -2.60 2.01
C PHE A 222 -8.81 -2.31 2.86
N SER A 223 -8.59 -1.90 4.08
CA SER A 223 -9.49 -1.11 4.92
C SER A 223 -8.72 -0.55 6.12
N ASP A 224 -9.33 0.31 6.94
CA ASP A 224 -8.71 0.79 8.18
C ASP A 224 -8.23 -0.37 9.06
N ALA A 225 -9.07 -1.39 9.21
CA ALA A 225 -8.79 -2.57 10.02
C ALA A 225 -8.04 -3.70 9.27
N GLY A 226 -7.68 -3.48 8.01
CA GLY A 226 -7.07 -4.54 7.19
C GLY A 226 -8.11 -5.38 6.44
N PRO A 227 -7.94 -6.68 6.25
CA PRO A 227 -6.96 -7.57 6.90
C PRO A 227 -5.53 -7.50 6.38
N ASP A 228 -5.27 -7.01 5.13
CA ASP A 228 -3.95 -7.08 4.52
C ASP A 228 -3.16 -5.78 4.62
N VAL A 229 -3.79 -4.66 4.32
CA VAL A 229 -3.22 -3.33 4.37
C VAL A 229 -4.13 -2.39 5.12
N ARG A 230 -3.58 -1.30 5.63
CA ARG A 230 -4.34 -0.34 6.43
C ARG A 230 -4.26 1.06 5.82
N TRP A 231 -5.26 1.86 6.11
CA TRP A 231 -5.20 3.30 5.90
C TRP A 231 -4.13 3.96 6.77
N CYS A 232 -3.48 5.00 6.29
CA CYS A 232 -2.49 5.75 7.07
C CYS A 232 -3.10 6.77 8.07
N GLY A 233 -4.43 6.79 8.21
CA GLY A 233 -5.14 7.61 9.20
C GLY A 233 -5.33 9.07 8.81
N ASN A 234 -5.11 9.44 7.56
CA ASN A 234 -5.39 10.77 7.01
C ASN A 234 -5.41 10.75 5.47
N GLU A 235 -6.12 11.71 4.86
CA GLU A 235 -6.23 11.88 3.40
C GLU A 235 -5.26 12.95 2.86
N ARG A 236 -4.16 13.18 3.55
CA ARG A 236 -3.15 14.17 3.14
C ARG A 236 -1.98 13.54 2.38
N GLY A 237 -1.99 12.22 2.17
CA GLY A 237 -0.91 11.49 1.53
C GLY A 237 0.37 11.40 2.38
N ALA A 238 0.27 11.52 3.70
CA ALA A 238 1.41 11.53 4.60
C ALA A 238 1.31 10.39 5.62
N ALA A 239 2.20 9.42 5.49
CA ALA A 239 2.37 8.36 6.49
C ALA A 239 3.03 8.91 7.76
N GLY A 240 2.79 8.24 8.88
CA GLY A 240 3.46 8.55 10.15
C GLY A 240 4.98 8.39 10.07
N ASP A 241 5.67 9.01 11.01
CA ASP A 241 7.09 8.82 11.26
C ASP A 241 7.31 8.75 12.79
N PRO A 242 7.52 7.56 13.37
CA PRO A 242 7.73 6.23 12.76
C PRO A 242 6.52 5.66 12.04
N ASN A 243 6.76 4.67 11.11
CA ASN A 243 5.73 3.88 10.47
C ASN A 243 6.12 2.40 10.43
N TRP A 244 5.52 1.61 11.28
CA TRP A 244 5.66 0.15 11.31
C TRP A 244 4.66 -0.52 10.38
N SER A 245 5.09 -1.50 9.62
CA SER A 245 4.17 -2.37 8.87
C SER A 245 3.47 -3.40 9.76
N THR A 246 3.92 -3.56 10.99
CA THR A 246 3.27 -4.41 12.00
C THR A 246 2.24 -3.62 12.80
N VAL A 247 1.13 -4.27 13.18
CA VAL A 247 0.06 -3.69 13.99
C VAL A 247 -0.46 -4.67 15.04
N ASN A 248 -1.07 -4.14 16.09
CA ASN A 248 -1.90 -4.91 17.00
C ASN A 248 -3.35 -4.89 16.46
N PRO A 249 -3.89 -6.03 15.97
CA PRO A 249 -5.22 -6.07 15.37
C PRO A 249 -6.37 -5.83 16.36
N ALA A 250 -6.08 -5.82 17.67
CA ALA A 250 -7.09 -5.52 18.70
C ALA A 250 -7.34 -4.02 18.91
N VAL A 251 -6.53 -3.14 18.28
CA VAL A 251 -6.70 -1.67 18.41
C VAL A 251 -7.65 -1.11 17.37
N VAL A 252 -7.63 -1.66 16.14
CA VAL A 252 -8.57 -1.30 15.07
C VAL A 252 -9.20 -2.61 14.58
N THR A 253 -10.43 -2.87 14.99
CA THR A 253 -11.08 -4.18 14.85
C THR A 253 -12.04 -4.23 13.67
N TYR A 254 -12.57 -3.08 13.25
CA TYR A 254 -13.43 -2.95 12.06
C TYR A 254 -13.19 -1.60 11.35
N PRO A 255 -13.45 -1.51 10.05
CA PRO A 255 -13.32 -0.27 9.28
C PRO A 255 -14.27 0.82 9.77
N GLY A 256 -13.77 2.05 9.87
CA GLY A 256 -14.53 3.19 10.41
C GLY A 256 -14.59 3.23 11.94
N GLU A 257 -13.84 2.39 12.65
CA GLU A 257 -13.72 2.47 14.11
C GLU A 257 -13.09 3.81 14.52
N SER A 258 -13.59 4.37 15.62
CA SER A 258 -13.12 5.64 16.17
C SER A 258 -12.67 5.48 17.62
N GLY A 259 -11.70 6.29 18.02
CA GLY A 259 -11.18 6.27 19.39
C GLY A 259 -9.79 6.89 19.47
N PRO A 260 -9.30 7.20 20.67
CA PRO A 260 -8.05 7.93 20.88
C PRO A 260 -6.80 7.16 20.40
N GLN A 261 -6.87 5.81 20.33
CA GLN A 261 -5.77 4.97 19.89
C GLN A 261 -5.84 4.60 18.40
N VAL A 262 -6.98 4.81 17.74
CA VAL A 262 -7.20 4.40 16.35
C VAL A 262 -6.27 5.14 15.40
N ILE A 263 -6.36 6.47 15.36
CA ILE A 263 -5.52 7.28 14.45
C ILE A 263 -4.01 7.09 14.71
N PRO A 264 -3.52 7.09 15.96
CA PRO A 264 -2.10 6.77 16.22
C PRO A 264 -1.69 5.38 15.72
N SER A 265 -2.54 4.36 15.90
CA SER A 265 -2.26 3.00 15.40
C SER A 265 -2.22 2.94 13.86
N LEU A 266 -3.16 3.63 13.19
CA LEU A 266 -3.19 3.72 11.74
C LEU A 266 -1.96 4.44 11.18
N GLN A 267 -1.53 5.53 11.80
CA GLN A 267 -0.36 6.31 11.37
C GLN A 267 0.95 5.58 11.62
N HIS A 268 1.12 5.02 12.80
CA HIS A 268 2.44 4.58 13.26
C HIS A 268 2.63 3.06 13.27
N GLY A 269 1.54 2.28 13.21
CA GLY A 269 1.60 0.85 13.46
C GLY A 269 2.06 0.54 14.89
N ASP A 270 2.65 -0.65 15.09
CA ASP A 270 3.11 -1.11 16.40
C ASP A 270 4.40 -1.93 16.26
N PRO A 271 5.52 -1.53 16.91
CA PRO A 271 6.75 -2.32 16.89
C PRO A 271 6.59 -3.73 17.49
N ALA A 272 5.61 -3.93 18.38
CA ALA A 272 5.27 -5.22 18.98
C ALA A 272 4.07 -5.90 18.30
N GLY A 273 3.55 -5.32 17.21
CA GLY A 273 2.39 -5.83 16.49
C GLY A 273 2.54 -7.27 16.03
N SER A 274 1.43 -8.00 16.06
CA SER A 274 1.38 -9.44 15.78
C SER A 274 1.02 -9.79 14.34
N VAL A 275 0.59 -8.80 13.54
CA VAL A 275 0.24 -8.99 12.12
C VAL A 275 0.92 -7.97 11.23
N TRP A 276 1.18 -8.35 9.98
CA TRP A 276 1.72 -7.46 8.95
C TRP A 276 0.57 -6.76 8.22
N ARG A 277 0.47 -5.45 8.35
CA ARG A 277 -0.48 -4.57 7.66
C ARG A 277 0.22 -3.26 7.30
N PRO A 278 0.93 -3.18 6.17
CA PRO A 278 1.58 -1.95 5.73
C PRO A 278 0.54 -0.87 5.45
N ALA A 279 0.97 0.39 5.55
CA ALA A 279 0.09 1.54 5.35
C ALA A 279 -0.05 1.91 3.86
N GLU A 280 -1.26 2.34 3.47
CA GLU A 280 -1.52 3.08 2.25
C GLU A 280 -1.84 4.53 2.60
N ALA A 281 -1.23 5.47 1.87
CA ALA A 281 -1.44 6.90 2.03
C ALA A 281 -2.17 7.42 0.80
N ASP A 282 -3.43 7.73 0.97
CA ASP A 282 -4.31 8.25 -0.08
C ASP A 282 -4.38 9.77 -0.06
N VAL A 283 -4.50 10.37 -1.23
CA VAL A 283 -4.63 11.81 -1.42
C VAL A 283 -5.08 12.13 -2.84
N SER A 284 -5.83 13.19 -3.03
CA SER A 284 -6.19 13.64 -4.37
C SER A 284 -5.16 14.62 -4.96
N ILE A 285 -4.97 14.56 -6.29
CA ILE A 285 -4.19 15.54 -7.04
C ILE A 285 -4.85 16.92 -7.07
N ARG A 286 -6.17 16.97 -6.83
CA ARG A 286 -7.04 18.15 -6.76
C ARG A 286 -7.54 18.34 -5.33
N PRO A 287 -8.20 19.47 -5.00
CA PRO A 287 -8.87 19.63 -3.70
C PRO A 287 -9.90 18.55 -3.41
N GLY A 288 -10.79 18.25 -4.38
CA GLY A 288 -11.81 17.22 -4.26
C GLY A 288 -11.37 15.84 -4.72
N TRP A 289 -12.19 14.81 -4.38
CA TRP A 289 -12.00 13.44 -4.86
C TRP A 289 -12.61 13.23 -6.25
N PHE A 290 -13.78 13.82 -6.52
CA PHE A 290 -14.36 13.84 -7.85
C PHE A 290 -13.85 15.02 -8.66
N TYR A 291 -14.05 14.98 -9.98
CA TYR A 291 -13.67 16.08 -10.86
C TYR A 291 -14.65 17.27 -10.73
N HIS A 292 -14.11 18.43 -10.41
CA HIS A 292 -14.81 19.71 -10.39
C HIS A 292 -14.15 20.69 -11.36
N PRO A 293 -14.88 21.25 -12.36
CA PRO A 293 -14.29 22.20 -13.32
C PRO A 293 -13.65 23.43 -12.64
N ALA A 294 -14.22 23.88 -11.50
CA ALA A 294 -13.69 25.01 -10.74
C ALA A 294 -12.29 24.76 -10.14
N GLU A 295 -11.84 23.50 -10.08
CA GLU A 295 -10.54 23.11 -9.52
C GLU A 295 -9.43 22.98 -10.57
N ASN A 296 -9.68 23.30 -11.84
CA ASN A 296 -8.70 23.12 -12.91
C ASN A 296 -7.40 23.89 -12.68
N GLU A 297 -7.45 25.03 -11.98
CA GLU A 297 -6.26 25.81 -11.61
C GLU A 297 -5.66 25.43 -10.24
N HIS A 298 -6.26 24.44 -9.56
CA HIS A 298 -5.85 24.03 -8.20
C HIS A 298 -5.18 22.66 -8.15
N VAL A 299 -4.69 22.18 -9.28
CA VAL A 299 -3.92 20.93 -9.35
C VAL A 299 -2.59 21.07 -8.58
N ARG A 300 -2.24 20.09 -7.76
CA ARG A 300 -0.98 20.10 -6.97
C ARG A 300 0.23 20.36 -7.86
N THR A 301 1.20 21.08 -7.33
CA THR A 301 2.48 21.33 -8.02
C THR A 301 3.33 20.05 -8.10
N VAL A 302 4.32 20.04 -8.98
CA VAL A 302 5.27 18.92 -9.11
C VAL A 302 6.03 18.70 -7.81
N GLU A 303 6.46 19.77 -7.16
CA GLU A 303 7.16 19.72 -5.86
C GLU A 303 6.27 19.17 -4.76
N SER A 304 4.98 19.57 -4.72
CA SER A 304 4.01 18.99 -3.78
C SER A 304 3.82 17.48 -4.00
N LEU A 305 3.77 17.02 -5.26
CA LEU A 305 3.68 15.59 -5.58
C LEU A 305 4.97 14.83 -5.19
N LEU A 306 6.13 15.47 -5.38
CA LEU A 306 7.40 14.90 -4.94
C LEU A 306 7.47 14.83 -3.40
N ASP A 307 6.98 15.83 -2.69
CA ASP A 307 6.90 15.82 -1.22
C ASP A 307 5.95 14.73 -0.71
N LEU A 308 4.83 14.49 -1.41
CA LEU A 308 3.95 13.35 -1.13
C LEU A 308 4.68 12.01 -1.31
N TYR A 309 5.51 11.86 -2.35
CA TYR A 309 6.31 10.66 -2.53
C TYR A 309 7.29 10.42 -1.36
N PHE A 310 7.95 11.47 -0.88
CA PHE A 310 8.83 11.40 0.29
C PHE A 310 8.07 11.16 1.60
N SER A 311 6.87 11.71 1.76
CA SER A 311 6.08 11.56 2.99
C SER A 311 5.24 10.29 3.04
N SER A 312 5.08 9.58 1.94
CA SER A 312 4.38 8.29 1.84
C SER A 312 5.35 7.13 1.61
N VAL A 313 5.85 6.97 0.38
CA VAL A 313 6.81 5.92 0.01
C VAL A 313 8.08 6.04 0.83
N GLY A 314 8.60 7.25 0.99
CA GLY A 314 9.77 7.54 1.82
C GLY A 314 9.55 7.32 3.32
N ARG A 315 8.35 6.97 3.74
CA ARG A 315 7.99 6.57 5.12
C ARG A 315 7.33 5.20 5.17
N ASN A 316 7.80 4.26 4.34
CA ASN A 316 7.36 2.86 4.37
C ASN A 316 5.86 2.64 4.07
N ALA A 317 5.22 3.55 3.31
CA ALA A 317 3.83 3.41 2.87
C ALA A 317 3.74 3.38 1.34
N LYS A 318 2.65 2.89 0.78
CA LYS A 318 2.32 3.04 -0.64
C LYS A 318 1.55 4.35 -0.83
N LEU A 319 1.81 5.07 -1.91
CA LEU A 319 1.02 6.25 -2.28
C LEU A 319 -0.11 5.85 -3.21
N LEU A 320 -1.35 6.17 -2.83
CA LEU A 320 -2.54 6.08 -3.65
C LEU A 320 -2.97 7.50 -4.04
N LEU A 321 -2.59 7.93 -5.25
CA LEU A 321 -2.89 9.28 -5.74
C LEU A 321 -4.16 9.27 -6.58
N ASN A 322 -5.18 9.97 -6.13
CA ASN A 322 -6.43 10.11 -6.88
C ASN A 322 -6.30 11.12 -8.02
N VAL A 323 -6.73 10.72 -9.20
CA VAL A 323 -6.78 11.52 -10.42
C VAL A 323 -8.15 11.31 -11.06
N PRO A 324 -9.11 12.19 -10.80
CA PRO A 324 -10.51 11.99 -11.19
C PRO A 324 -10.72 12.26 -12.68
N PRO A 325 -11.39 11.36 -13.42
CA PRO A 325 -11.81 11.63 -14.80
C PRO A 325 -12.88 12.70 -14.88
N THR A 326 -12.87 13.48 -15.96
CA THR A 326 -13.84 14.54 -16.29
C THR A 326 -15.21 13.97 -16.68
N ARG A 327 -16.19 14.84 -16.89
CA ARG A 327 -17.53 14.46 -17.39
C ARG A 327 -17.49 13.79 -18.78
N GLU A 328 -16.47 14.11 -19.59
CA GLU A 328 -16.25 13.46 -20.88
C GLU A 328 -15.79 12.01 -20.74
N GLY A 329 -15.26 11.64 -19.56
CA GLY A 329 -14.68 10.32 -19.29
C GLY A 329 -13.20 10.20 -19.65
N LEU A 330 -12.47 11.33 -19.62
CA LEU A 330 -11.03 11.43 -19.84
C LEU A 330 -10.34 12.03 -18.62
N LEU A 331 -9.09 11.70 -18.35
CA LEU A 331 -8.29 12.50 -17.43
C LEU A 331 -8.07 13.88 -18.03
N TYR A 332 -8.18 14.92 -17.19
CA TYR A 332 -8.00 16.29 -17.63
C TYR A 332 -6.55 16.52 -18.08
N HIS A 333 -6.36 17.32 -19.13
CA HIS A 333 -5.02 17.45 -19.76
C HIS A 333 -3.95 17.97 -18.79
N SER A 334 -4.30 18.96 -17.94
CA SER A 334 -3.32 19.49 -16.96
C SER A 334 -2.93 18.47 -15.89
N ASP A 335 -3.82 17.54 -15.52
CA ASP A 335 -3.49 16.45 -14.60
C ASP A 335 -2.49 15.49 -15.24
N VAL A 336 -2.72 15.14 -16.52
CA VAL A 336 -1.81 14.27 -17.28
C VAL A 336 -0.43 14.90 -17.43
N GLU A 337 -0.37 16.19 -17.78
CA GLU A 337 0.87 16.96 -17.86
C GLU A 337 1.60 17.03 -16.51
N ARG A 338 0.85 17.24 -15.42
CA ARG A 338 1.39 17.27 -14.07
C ARG A 338 1.98 15.94 -13.64
N LEU A 339 1.31 14.83 -13.97
CA LEU A 339 1.80 13.49 -13.71
C LEU A 339 3.08 13.18 -14.50
N ALA A 340 3.15 13.60 -15.77
CA ALA A 340 4.36 13.44 -16.60
C ALA A 340 5.54 14.26 -16.03
N ALA A 341 5.29 15.50 -15.62
CA ALA A 341 6.31 16.35 -15.00
C ALA A 341 6.76 15.80 -13.63
N PHE A 342 5.85 15.29 -12.82
CA PHE A 342 6.18 14.59 -11.57
C PHE A 342 7.08 13.38 -11.82
N ARG A 343 6.76 12.57 -12.84
CA ARG A 343 7.60 11.43 -13.23
C ARG A 343 9.01 11.88 -13.60
N ALA A 344 9.12 12.88 -14.47
CA ALA A 344 10.41 13.41 -14.91
C ALA A 344 11.24 13.94 -13.73
N ARG A 345 10.60 14.69 -12.82
CA ARG A 345 11.24 15.25 -11.62
C ARG A 345 11.72 14.17 -10.65
N ARG A 346 10.89 13.16 -10.39
CA ARG A 346 11.26 12.01 -9.57
C ARG A 346 12.43 11.24 -10.19
N ASP A 347 12.36 10.94 -11.46
CA ASP A 347 13.41 10.20 -12.15
C ASP A 347 14.73 10.98 -12.16
N ALA A 348 14.69 12.31 -12.27
CA ALA A 348 15.88 13.16 -12.16
C ALA A 348 16.51 13.07 -10.75
N VAL A 349 15.71 13.09 -9.67
CA VAL A 349 16.22 12.93 -8.29
C VAL A 349 16.94 11.60 -8.11
N PHE A 350 16.42 10.51 -8.69
CA PHE A 350 16.93 9.16 -8.50
C PHE A 350 17.74 8.62 -9.72
N ALA A 351 18.19 9.49 -10.62
CA ALA A 351 18.85 9.08 -11.87
C ALA A 351 20.19 8.35 -11.65
N HIS A 352 20.98 8.82 -10.69
CA HIS A 352 22.34 8.33 -10.48
C HIS A 352 22.54 7.96 -9.01
N ASP A 353 22.67 6.67 -8.74
CA ASP A 353 23.06 6.17 -7.43
C ASP A 353 24.58 6.39 -7.23
N LEU A 354 24.92 7.38 -6.40
CA LEU A 354 26.31 7.72 -6.05
C LEU A 354 27.00 6.61 -5.26
N ALA A 355 26.24 5.71 -4.64
CA ALA A 355 26.76 4.57 -3.90
C ALA A 355 26.88 3.29 -4.75
N ALA A 356 26.57 3.37 -6.06
CA ALA A 356 26.71 2.23 -6.96
C ALA A 356 28.19 1.79 -7.04
N GLY A 357 28.45 0.52 -6.71
CA GLY A 357 29.81 -0.03 -6.67
C GLY A 357 30.69 0.41 -5.50
N ALA A 358 30.12 1.08 -4.49
CA ALA A 358 30.83 1.44 -3.26
C ALA A 358 31.25 0.20 -2.47
N ASP A 359 32.43 0.24 -1.88
CA ASP A 359 32.84 -0.76 -0.89
C ASP A 359 31.91 -0.66 0.33
N SER A 360 31.32 -1.78 0.73
CA SER A 360 30.35 -1.82 1.81
C SER A 360 30.72 -2.82 2.90
N GLY A 361 30.52 -2.43 4.15
CA GLY A 361 30.71 -3.29 5.33
C GLY A 361 29.49 -3.26 6.23
N TRP A 362 28.98 -4.43 6.62
CA TRP A 362 27.90 -4.56 7.60
C TRP A 362 28.44 -5.22 8.88
N THR A 363 28.23 -4.57 10.01
CA THR A 363 28.64 -5.09 11.31
C THR A 363 27.49 -5.00 12.30
N ARG A 364 27.11 -6.13 12.87
CA ARG A 364 26.19 -6.13 14.01
C ARG A 364 26.99 -5.83 15.29
N THR A 365 26.69 -4.72 15.95
CA THR A 365 27.40 -4.26 17.16
C THR A 365 26.77 -4.79 18.45
N SER A 366 25.49 -5.19 18.41
CA SER A 366 24.79 -5.90 19.49
C SER A 366 23.60 -6.71 18.94
N ALA A 367 22.77 -7.24 19.84
CA ALA A 367 21.53 -7.92 19.44
C ALA A 367 20.53 -6.97 18.75
N ARG A 368 20.60 -5.66 18.99
CA ARG A 368 19.63 -4.67 18.50
C ARG A 368 20.26 -3.44 17.83
N THR A 369 21.57 -3.46 17.62
CA THR A 369 22.31 -2.37 16.99
C THR A 369 23.22 -2.92 15.89
N ALA A 370 23.44 -2.12 14.84
CA ALA A 370 24.31 -2.48 13.73
C ALA A 370 24.84 -1.21 13.04
N GLU A 371 25.83 -1.39 12.19
CA GLU A 371 26.42 -0.34 11.38
C GLU A 371 26.60 -0.84 9.94
N LEU A 372 26.19 0.00 8.97
CA LEU A 372 26.55 -0.11 7.57
C LEU A 372 27.55 1.00 7.24
N SER A 373 28.71 0.65 6.73
CA SER A 373 29.69 1.58 6.18
C SER A 373 29.73 1.48 4.65
N LEU A 374 29.85 2.61 3.96
CA LEU A 374 30.09 2.70 2.53
C LEU A 374 31.29 3.62 2.28
N GLU A 375 32.16 3.25 1.33
CA GLU A 375 33.19 4.14 0.80
C GLU A 375 32.98 4.28 -0.72
N LEU A 376 32.69 5.52 -1.12
CA LEU A 376 32.48 5.86 -2.54
C LEU A 376 33.82 5.83 -3.27
N ALA A 377 33.80 5.46 -4.55
CA ALA A 377 34.98 5.44 -5.42
C ALA A 377 35.65 6.83 -5.52
N ALA A 378 34.85 7.91 -5.47
CA ALA A 378 35.30 9.31 -5.42
C ALA A 378 34.34 10.13 -4.55
N PRO A 379 34.85 11.26 -3.95
CA PRO A 379 33.97 12.15 -3.22
C PRO A 379 32.87 12.71 -4.11
N ALA A 380 31.62 12.69 -3.64
CA ALA A 380 30.45 13.18 -4.34
C ALA A 380 29.59 14.07 -3.42
N THR A 381 28.76 14.93 -4.00
CA THR A 381 27.79 15.73 -3.27
C THR A 381 26.44 15.03 -3.26
N ALA A 382 25.91 14.74 -2.06
CA ALA A 382 24.64 14.06 -1.86
C ALA A 382 23.65 14.95 -1.10
N THR A 383 22.35 14.75 -1.35
CA THR A 383 21.24 15.42 -0.68
C THR A 383 20.12 14.47 -0.28
N VAL A 384 20.11 13.24 -0.84
CA VAL A 384 19.06 12.25 -0.60
C VAL A 384 19.70 10.89 -0.32
N ALA A 385 19.18 10.20 0.69
CA ALA A 385 19.45 8.79 0.93
C ALA A 385 18.15 7.97 0.76
N ARG A 386 18.25 6.80 0.11
CA ARG A 386 17.23 5.76 0.10
C ARG A 386 17.76 4.56 0.85
N ILE A 387 17.04 4.14 1.90
CA ILE A 387 17.43 3.04 2.77
C ILE A 387 16.30 2.01 2.77
N GLU A 388 16.66 0.72 2.66
CA GLU A 388 15.70 -0.39 2.56
C GLU A 388 16.08 -1.53 3.50
N GLU A 389 15.15 -1.98 4.34
CA GLU A 389 15.28 -3.25 5.06
C GLU A 389 14.81 -4.41 4.18
N PRO A 390 15.37 -5.61 4.34
CA PRO A 390 14.88 -6.82 3.69
C PRO A 390 13.59 -7.30 4.39
N VAL A 391 12.47 -6.58 4.19
CA VAL A 391 11.19 -6.77 4.90
C VAL A 391 10.58 -8.18 4.71
N ALA A 392 11.05 -8.96 3.76
CA ALA A 392 10.72 -10.40 3.67
C ALA A 392 11.09 -11.17 4.95
N HIS A 393 11.98 -10.62 5.78
CA HIS A 393 12.36 -11.14 7.10
C HIS A 393 11.72 -10.39 8.26
N GLY A 394 10.82 -9.44 7.99
CA GLY A 394 10.19 -8.54 8.94
C GLY A 394 10.91 -7.20 9.05
N GLN A 395 10.20 -6.19 9.51
CA GLN A 395 10.75 -4.84 9.79
C GLN A 395 11.35 -4.83 11.19
N ALA A 396 12.56 -4.28 11.36
CA ALA A 396 13.27 -4.30 12.63
C ALA A 396 13.74 -2.92 13.12
N VAL A 397 14.19 -2.04 12.23
CA VAL A 397 14.83 -0.77 12.62
C VAL A 397 13.82 0.19 13.22
N ALA A 398 14.15 0.72 14.42
CA ALA A 398 13.33 1.70 15.15
C ALA A 398 13.94 3.11 15.14
N ARG A 399 15.29 3.21 15.14
CA ARG A 399 16.00 4.49 15.10
C ARG A 399 17.39 4.33 14.52
N TYR A 400 17.81 5.32 13.74
CA TYR A 400 19.14 5.37 13.15
C TYR A 400 19.68 6.79 13.02
N THR A 401 20.99 6.91 12.86
CA THR A 401 21.67 8.14 12.45
C THR A 401 22.52 7.86 11.21
N LEU A 402 22.44 8.71 10.22
CA LEU A 402 23.27 8.69 9.01
C LEU A 402 24.36 9.76 9.14
N TYR A 403 25.60 9.32 8.98
CA TYR A 403 26.80 10.16 9.01
C TYR A 403 27.45 10.21 7.63
N GLY A 404 28.10 11.33 7.33
CA GLY A 404 28.95 11.50 6.15
C GLY A 404 30.29 12.10 6.51
N SER A 405 31.33 11.75 5.73
CA SER A 405 32.67 12.33 5.82
C SER A 405 33.24 12.45 4.40
N ASP A 406 33.96 13.54 4.13
CA ASP A 406 34.74 13.70 2.89
C ASP A 406 36.18 13.21 3.00
N GLY A 407 36.56 12.66 4.17
CA GLY A 407 37.86 12.10 4.49
C GLY A 407 38.52 12.69 5.74
N ALA A 408 37.95 13.77 6.29
CA ALA A 408 38.39 14.37 7.55
C ALA A 408 37.47 13.94 8.72
N ASP A 409 36.51 14.78 9.07
CA ASP A 409 35.61 14.57 10.20
C ASP A 409 34.26 13.94 9.77
N TRP A 410 33.60 13.29 10.71
CA TRP A 410 32.25 12.79 10.54
C TRP A 410 31.21 13.84 10.95
N SER A 411 30.26 14.10 10.09
CA SER A 411 29.10 14.94 10.36
C SER A 411 27.81 14.15 10.27
N VAL A 412 26.80 14.56 11.03
CA VAL A 412 25.45 14.00 10.93
C VAL A 412 24.78 14.57 9.70
N LEU A 413 24.37 13.70 8.78
CA LEU A 413 23.55 14.06 7.61
C LEU A 413 22.07 14.14 8.00
N THR A 414 21.56 13.09 8.65
CA THR A 414 20.17 13.01 9.12
C THR A 414 20.01 11.99 10.26
N ARG A 415 18.90 12.10 10.98
CA ARG A 415 18.41 11.10 11.93
C ARG A 415 17.04 10.67 11.53
N GLY A 416 16.77 9.37 11.63
CA GLY A 416 15.47 8.80 11.26
C GLY A 416 14.97 7.77 12.27
N THR A 417 13.73 7.39 12.08
CA THR A 417 13.02 6.40 12.88
C THR A 417 13.01 5.04 12.16
N THR A 418 11.84 4.52 11.79
CA THR A 418 11.70 3.25 11.06
C THR A 418 12.20 3.36 9.62
N ILE A 419 12.71 2.25 9.08
CA ILE A 419 13.11 2.14 7.68
C ILE A 419 12.01 1.42 6.87
N GLY A 420 11.80 0.12 7.10
CA GLY A 420 10.88 -0.69 6.34
C GLY A 420 11.33 -0.96 4.90
N TYR A 421 10.35 -1.13 3.96
CA TYR A 421 10.69 -1.45 2.57
C TYR A 421 11.31 -0.26 1.80
N ALA A 422 11.05 0.98 2.25
CA ALA A 422 11.66 2.21 1.73
C ALA A 422 11.63 3.32 2.77
N LYS A 423 12.77 3.95 2.98
CA LYS A 423 12.94 5.22 3.71
C LYS A 423 13.70 6.17 2.82
N LEU A 424 13.15 7.37 2.64
CA LEU A 424 13.77 8.45 1.87
C LEU A 424 14.05 9.62 2.80
N ASP A 425 15.32 9.95 2.97
CA ASP A 425 15.75 11.09 3.76
C ASP A 425 16.35 12.17 2.87
N ARG A 426 15.93 13.41 3.10
CA ARG A 426 16.57 14.61 2.55
C ARG A 426 17.47 15.23 3.60
N PHE A 427 18.63 15.73 3.18
CA PHE A 427 19.56 16.46 4.04
C PHE A 427 20.24 17.58 3.26
N PRO A 428 20.89 18.56 3.94
CA PRO A 428 21.62 19.63 3.28
C PRO A 428 22.68 19.09 2.32
N SER A 429 22.89 19.79 1.21
CA SER A 429 23.90 19.43 0.21
C SER A 429 25.26 19.23 0.89
N THR A 430 25.74 18.00 0.93
CA THR A 430 26.96 17.63 1.68
C THR A 430 27.89 16.82 0.79
N ARG A 431 29.17 17.23 0.76
CA ARG A 431 30.24 16.47 0.10
C ARG A 431 30.64 15.29 0.99
N VAL A 432 30.60 14.09 0.45
CA VAL A 432 30.90 12.85 1.16
C VAL A 432 31.77 11.90 0.31
N ARG A 433 32.65 11.19 0.95
CA ARG A 433 33.39 10.03 0.42
C ARG A 433 33.05 8.77 1.22
N LYS A 434 32.86 8.92 2.54
CA LYS A 434 32.50 7.83 3.43
C LYS A 434 31.16 8.11 4.06
N ILE A 435 30.33 7.10 4.16
CA ILE A 435 29.02 7.16 4.77
C ILE A 435 28.92 6.05 5.80
N ARG A 436 28.25 6.36 6.93
CA ARG A 436 28.01 5.41 8.00
C ARG A 436 26.57 5.54 8.47
N LEU A 437 25.79 4.48 8.32
CA LEU A 437 24.47 4.35 8.90
C LEU A 437 24.60 3.56 10.21
N VAL A 438 24.28 4.19 11.32
CA VAL A 438 24.28 3.58 12.65
C VAL A 438 22.85 3.28 13.04
N ILE A 439 22.47 2.00 13.14
CA ILE A 439 21.22 1.56 13.73
C ILE A 439 21.37 1.55 15.23
N GLU A 440 20.72 2.53 15.88
CA GLU A 440 20.80 2.78 17.32
C GLU A 440 19.81 1.93 18.11
N GLU A 441 18.68 1.59 17.50
CA GLU A 441 17.61 0.81 18.14
C GLU A 441 16.86 -0.02 17.10
N ALA A 442 16.56 -1.27 17.46
CA ALA A 442 15.75 -2.16 16.64
C ALA A 442 14.83 -3.03 17.51
N ALA A 443 13.64 -3.34 17.01
CA ALA A 443 12.66 -4.22 17.66
C ALA A 443 13.08 -5.70 17.61
N ALA A 444 13.99 -6.06 16.70
CA ALA A 444 14.59 -7.39 16.56
C ALA A 444 16.03 -7.25 16.03
N PRO A 445 16.85 -8.31 16.00
CA PRO A 445 18.18 -8.24 15.40
C PRO A 445 18.11 -7.72 13.96
N PRO A 446 18.75 -6.56 13.66
CA PRO A 446 18.67 -5.97 12.33
C PRO A 446 19.41 -6.82 11.30
N ALA A 447 18.80 -6.97 10.11
CA ALA A 447 19.42 -7.57 8.95
C ALA A 447 20.18 -6.51 8.13
N PRO A 448 21.13 -6.91 7.25
CA PRO A 448 21.80 -5.98 6.36
C PRO A 448 20.81 -5.17 5.53
N VAL A 449 20.90 -3.84 5.59
CA VAL A 449 20.08 -2.90 4.82
C VAL A 449 20.79 -2.54 3.52
N VAL A 450 20.01 -2.16 2.50
CA VAL A 450 20.52 -1.57 1.27
C VAL A 450 20.42 -0.05 1.38
N MET A 451 21.47 0.66 0.99
CA MET A 451 21.46 2.11 0.96
C MET A 451 21.94 2.61 -0.40
N ARG A 452 21.24 3.62 -0.92
CA ARG A 452 21.56 4.36 -2.13
C ARG A 452 21.63 5.84 -1.82
N LEU A 453 22.45 6.57 -2.54
CA LEU A 453 22.66 8.01 -2.35
C LEU A 453 22.45 8.75 -3.68
N TYR A 454 21.87 9.95 -3.59
CA TYR A 454 21.58 10.75 -4.77
C TYR A 454 21.96 12.22 -4.51
N ALA A 455 22.36 12.89 -5.58
CA ALA A 455 22.66 14.33 -5.54
C ALA A 455 21.39 15.16 -5.31
N GLY A 456 20.21 14.63 -5.64
CA GLY A 456 19.02 15.42 -5.81
C GLY A 456 19.15 16.31 -7.06
N ALA A 457 18.04 16.68 -7.67
CA ALA A 457 18.07 17.59 -8.80
C ALA A 457 17.52 18.95 -8.39
#